data_44bb86c60c7b59593d29ef1a613fa071
#
_entry.id   44bb86c60c7b59593d29ef1a613fa071
#
_cell.length_a   1.000
_cell.length_b   1.000
_cell.length_c   1.000
_cell.angle_alpha   90.00
_cell.angle_beta   90.00
_cell.angle_gamma   90.00
#
_symmetry.space_group_name_H-M   'P 1'
#
loop_
_entity.id
_entity.type
_entity.pdbx_description
1 polymer ?
#
loop_
_entity_poly.entity_id
_entity_poly.type
_entity_poly.pdbx_seq_one_letter_code
_entity_poly.pdbx_strand_id
1 'polypeptide(L)'
;HLPTRRQRQMCIRDRNEVAEEILTICSESSTPMLLVLAGLASGAEDKGIHVICADEDVRRDLVANDIPVSKERPEAGMIGVAGLIVSMSPLFGVNTFALVAETVGSTTDVLAASRLANWIENGLDLPLDLDIDSTEEIARKLMEGYEGPISLEEAMGLEEASQTSDFYV
;
A
#
# COMPACT_ATOMS: atom_id res chain seq x y z
N HIS A 1 -28.22 10.51 18.63
CA HIS A 1 -26.85 10.55 18.07
C HIS A 1 -26.12 9.22 18.20
N LEU A 2 -26.36 8.24 17.31
CA LEU A 2 -25.62 6.97 17.26
C LEU A 2 -25.47 6.39 15.84
N PRO A 3 -25.02 7.14 14.82
CA PRO A 3 -24.66 6.53 13.54
C PRO A 3 -23.19 6.09 13.49
N THR A 4 -22.28 6.80 14.17
CA THR A 4 -20.82 6.61 13.99
C THR A 4 -20.27 5.27 14.50
N ARG A 5 -20.82 4.71 15.56
CA ARG A 5 -20.36 3.39 16.05
C ARG A 5 -20.80 2.23 15.15
N ARG A 6 -22.03 2.28 14.60
CA ARG A 6 -22.49 1.26 13.65
C ARG A 6 -21.74 1.32 12.32
N GLN A 7 -21.45 2.50 11.83
CA GLN A 7 -20.71 2.69 10.57
C GLN A 7 -19.26 2.22 10.69
N ARG A 8 -18.57 2.51 11.80
CA ARG A 8 -17.22 1.96 12.07
C ARG A 8 -17.22 0.45 12.21
N GLN A 9 -18.25 -0.13 12.82
CA GLN A 9 -18.36 -1.58 13.00
C GLN A 9 -18.63 -2.31 11.68
N MET A 10 -19.45 -1.73 10.78
CA MET A 10 -19.65 -2.24 9.43
C MET A 10 -18.36 -2.19 8.61
N CYS A 11 -17.64 -1.05 8.60
CA CYS A 11 -16.38 -0.94 7.86
C CYS A 11 -15.30 -1.94 8.32
N ILE A 12 -15.22 -2.25 9.62
CA ILE A 12 -14.26 -3.26 10.12
C ILE A 12 -14.69 -4.67 9.68
N ARG A 13 -15.96 -4.98 9.75
CA ARG A 13 -16.49 -6.27 9.31
C ARG A 13 -16.30 -6.46 7.81
N ASP A 14 -16.63 -5.46 7.02
CA ASP A 14 -16.48 -5.50 5.57
C ASP A 14 -15.01 -5.71 5.17
N ARG A 15 -14.07 -5.08 5.88
CA ARG A 15 -12.62 -5.26 5.64
C ARG A 15 -12.17 -6.68 5.95
N ASN A 16 -12.66 -7.28 7.01
CA ASN A 16 -12.36 -8.67 7.34
C ASN A 16 -12.92 -9.62 6.28
N GLU A 17 -14.18 -9.44 5.88
CA GLU A 17 -14.83 -10.25 4.87
C GLU A 17 -14.08 -10.15 3.53
N VAL A 18 -13.63 -8.96 3.12
CA VAL A 18 -12.82 -8.78 1.91
C VAL A 18 -11.46 -9.49 2.02
N ALA A 19 -10.78 -9.37 3.17
CA ALA A 19 -9.49 -10.01 3.37
C ALA A 19 -9.63 -11.55 3.36
N GLU A 20 -10.64 -12.09 4.01
CA GLU A 20 -10.96 -13.53 4.02
C GLU A 20 -11.29 -14.04 2.61
N GLU A 21 -12.09 -13.31 1.84
CA GLU A 21 -12.43 -13.67 0.45
C GLU A 21 -11.19 -13.75 -0.42
N ILE A 22 -10.32 -12.73 -0.38
CA ILE A 22 -9.07 -12.70 -1.14
C ILE A 22 -8.18 -13.88 -0.76
N LEU A 23 -7.99 -14.14 0.54
CA LEU A 23 -7.17 -15.24 1.00
C LEU A 23 -7.75 -16.60 0.65
N THR A 24 -9.07 -16.75 0.69
CA THR A 24 -9.76 -17.96 0.26
C THR A 24 -9.51 -18.23 -1.22
N ILE A 25 -9.68 -17.22 -2.09
CA ILE A 25 -9.43 -17.34 -3.53
C ILE A 25 -7.96 -17.74 -3.77
N CYS A 26 -7.01 -17.09 -3.09
CA CYS A 26 -5.58 -17.41 -3.23
C CYS A 26 -5.27 -18.85 -2.79
N SER A 27 -5.85 -19.29 -1.68
CA SER A 27 -5.67 -20.65 -1.16
C SER A 27 -6.26 -21.70 -2.11
N GLU A 28 -7.50 -21.51 -2.58
CA GLU A 28 -8.17 -22.41 -3.51
C GLU A 28 -7.47 -22.49 -4.88
N SER A 29 -6.90 -21.36 -5.32
CA SER A 29 -6.14 -21.27 -6.58
C SER A 29 -4.70 -21.80 -6.45
N SER A 30 -4.29 -22.24 -5.26
CA SER A 30 -2.91 -22.65 -4.99
C SER A 30 -1.90 -21.57 -5.39
N THR A 31 -2.21 -20.30 -5.10
CA THR A 31 -1.35 -19.16 -5.41
C THR A 31 0.01 -19.33 -4.71
N PRO A 32 1.13 -19.34 -5.44
CA PRO A 32 2.44 -19.64 -4.85
C PRO A 32 2.91 -18.54 -3.90
N MET A 33 2.58 -17.28 -4.20
CA MET A 33 2.94 -16.13 -3.40
C MET A 33 1.96 -14.98 -3.66
N LEU A 34 1.48 -14.34 -2.60
CA LEU A 34 0.67 -13.13 -2.67
C LEU A 34 1.52 -11.91 -2.30
N LEU A 35 1.64 -10.97 -3.22
CA LEU A 35 2.29 -9.69 -2.99
C LEU A 35 1.25 -8.61 -2.71
N VAL A 36 1.35 -7.98 -1.56
CA VAL A 36 0.48 -6.87 -1.15
C VAL A 36 1.23 -5.55 -1.30
N LEU A 37 0.68 -4.62 -2.07
CA LEU A 37 1.25 -3.27 -2.23
C LEU A 37 0.48 -2.29 -1.35
N ALA A 38 1.20 -1.48 -0.57
CA ALA A 38 0.60 -0.51 0.31
C ALA A 38 1.42 0.79 0.39
N GLY A 39 0.75 1.89 0.76
CA GLY A 39 1.38 3.16 1.07
C GLY A 39 1.34 3.44 2.56
N LEU A 40 2.38 4.09 3.07
CA LEU A 40 2.47 4.60 4.43
C LEU A 40 2.71 6.10 4.39
N ALA A 41 1.79 6.90 4.93
CA ALA A 41 2.01 8.33 5.03
C ALA A 41 3.17 8.61 6.01
N SER A 42 4.21 9.26 5.52
CA SER A 42 5.40 9.65 6.27
C SER A 42 5.80 11.09 5.94
N GLY A 43 6.81 11.61 6.62
CA GLY A 43 7.35 12.93 6.30
C GLY A 43 7.88 13.02 4.86
N ALA A 44 7.92 14.22 4.31
CA ALA A 44 8.32 14.43 2.91
C ALA A 44 9.76 13.98 2.57
N GLU A 45 10.60 13.78 3.58
CA GLU A 45 11.99 13.37 3.42
C GLU A 45 12.18 11.84 3.44
N ASP A 46 11.22 11.11 4.01
CA ASP A 46 11.25 9.65 4.08
C ASP A 46 10.76 9.06 2.76
N LYS A 47 11.58 8.20 2.15
CA LYS A 47 11.30 7.59 0.84
C LYS A 47 11.63 6.09 0.84
N GLY A 48 11.48 5.45 1.99
CA GLY A 48 11.76 4.04 2.16
C GLY A 48 10.72 3.12 1.53
N ILE A 49 11.13 1.87 1.31
CA ILE A 49 10.25 0.75 1.04
C ILE A 49 10.49 -0.29 2.13
N HIS A 50 9.42 -0.71 2.78
CA HIS A 50 9.46 -1.73 3.81
C HIS A 50 8.93 -3.04 3.27
N VAL A 51 9.67 -4.13 3.50
CA VAL A 51 9.25 -5.49 3.20
C VAL A 51 8.73 -6.11 4.49
N ILE A 52 7.46 -6.47 4.54
CA ILE A 52 6.78 -6.95 5.74
C ILE A 52 6.14 -8.30 5.45
N CYS A 53 6.37 -9.30 6.30
CA CYS A 53 5.68 -10.59 6.28
C CYS A 53 5.27 -11.00 7.70
N ALA A 54 4.23 -11.78 7.81
CA ALA A 54 3.76 -12.31 9.10
C ALA A 54 4.32 -13.71 9.40
N ASP A 55 4.63 -14.47 8.36
CA ASP A 55 5.10 -15.85 8.43
C ASP A 55 6.63 -15.93 8.45
N GLU A 56 7.17 -16.77 9.35
CA GLU A 56 8.62 -16.91 9.52
C GLU A 56 9.26 -17.76 8.40
N ASP A 57 8.51 -18.67 7.81
CA ASP A 57 9.00 -19.46 6.68
C ASP A 57 9.10 -18.58 5.43
N VAL A 58 8.09 -17.74 5.18
CA VAL A 58 8.13 -16.71 4.13
C VAL A 58 9.29 -15.74 4.36
N ARG A 59 9.51 -15.30 5.60
CA ARG A 59 10.66 -14.44 5.94
C ARG A 59 11.99 -15.10 5.57
N ARG A 60 12.13 -16.37 5.90
CA ARG A 60 13.36 -17.13 5.63
C ARG A 60 13.61 -17.28 4.13
N ASP A 61 12.54 -17.56 3.38
CA ASP A 61 12.60 -17.69 1.93
C ASP A 61 12.97 -16.37 1.25
N LEU A 62 12.36 -15.24 1.70
CA LEU A 62 12.71 -13.91 1.20
C LEU A 62 14.21 -13.59 1.44
N VAL A 63 14.71 -13.83 2.66
CA VAL A 63 16.11 -13.59 3.00
C VAL A 63 17.04 -14.51 2.22
N ALA A 64 16.66 -15.77 1.99
CA ALA A 64 17.45 -16.71 1.19
C ALA A 64 17.56 -16.31 -0.30
N ASN A 65 16.61 -15.49 -0.78
CA ASN A 65 16.63 -14.91 -2.12
C ASN A 65 17.14 -13.45 -2.14
N ASP A 66 17.94 -13.06 -1.15
CA ASP A 66 18.53 -11.72 -1.03
C ASP A 66 17.52 -10.57 -0.93
N ILE A 67 16.28 -10.86 -0.54
CA ILE A 67 15.24 -9.85 -0.31
C ILE A 67 15.28 -9.42 1.15
N PRO A 68 15.69 -8.17 1.46
CA PRO A 68 15.85 -7.71 2.83
C PRO A 68 14.47 -7.46 3.47
N VAL A 69 14.10 -8.30 4.42
CA VAL A 69 12.88 -8.08 5.22
C VAL A 69 13.16 -7.02 6.29
N SER A 70 12.26 -6.06 6.42
CA SER A 70 12.39 -4.97 7.38
C SER A 70 12.45 -5.50 8.81
N LYS A 71 13.48 -5.08 9.57
CA LYS A 71 13.66 -5.46 10.98
C LYS A 71 12.70 -4.71 11.90
N GLU A 72 12.42 -3.49 11.52
CA GLU A 72 11.52 -2.60 12.25
C GLU A 72 10.18 -2.57 11.53
N ARG A 73 9.11 -2.67 12.29
CA ARG A 73 7.77 -2.42 11.77
C ARG A 73 7.55 -0.92 11.77
N PRO A 74 6.93 -0.36 10.74
CA PRO A 74 6.50 1.04 10.79
C PRO A 74 5.71 1.29 12.08
N GLU A 75 5.98 2.38 12.78
CA GLU A 75 5.33 2.69 14.08
C GLU A 75 3.80 2.70 13.96
N ALA A 76 3.28 3.15 12.84
CA ALA A 76 1.83 3.15 12.56
C ALA A 76 1.26 1.75 12.28
N GLY A 77 2.11 0.73 12.05
CA GLY A 77 1.69 -0.59 11.60
C GLY A 77 1.04 -0.57 10.21
N MET A 78 0.60 -1.74 9.75
CA MET A 78 -0.23 -1.84 8.54
C MET A 78 -1.71 -1.77 8.95
N ILE A 79 -2.42 -0.76 8.44
CA ILE A 79 -3.83 -0.52 8.74
C ILE A 79 -4.67 -0.89 7.50
N GLY A 80 -5.91 -1.31 7.72
CA GLY A 80 -6.85 -1.60 6.63
C GLY A 80 -6.78 -3.05 6.12
N VAL A 81 -7.28 -3.26 4.92
CA VAL A 81 -7.37 -4.60 4.30
C VAL A 81 -5.98 -5.20 4.05
N ALA A 82 -5.01 -4.39 3.65
CA ALA A 82 -3.64 -4.86 3.42
C ALA A 82 -3.02 -5.48 4.69
N GLY A 83 -3.17 -4.82 5.85
CA GLY A 83 -2.70 -5.34 7.13
C GLY A 83 -3.40 -6.63 7.54
N LEU A 84 -4.71 -6.73 7.28
CA LEU A 84 -5.49 -7.94 7.54
C LEU A 84 -5.02 -9.11 6.66
N ILE A 85 -4.85 -8.89 5.36
CA ILE A 85 -4.36 -9.92 4.43
C ILE A 85 -3.03 -10.48 4.92
N VAL A 86 -2.04 -9.62 5.21
CA VAL A 86 -0.72 -10.07 5.66
C VAL A 86 -0.79 -10.81 6.99
N SER A 87 -1.58 -10.31 7.95
CA SER A 87 -1.66 -10.93 9.28
C SER A 87 -2.45 -12.23 9.31
N MET A 88 -3.44 -12.39 8.44
CA MET A 88 -4.31 -13.56 8.39
C MET A 88 -3.79 -14.64 7.43
N SER A 89 -2.93 -14.29 6.48
CA SER A 89 -2.45 -15.21 5.43
C SER A 89 -1.91 -16.55 5.95
N PRO A 90 -1.19 -16.63 7.11
CA PRO A 90 -0.75 -17.91 7.64
C PRO A 90 -1.91 -18.85 8.02
N LEU A 91 -3.08 -18.30 8.42
CA LEU A 91 -4.26 -19.07 8.77
C LEU A 91 -4.90 -19.73 7.54
N PHE A 92 -4.67 -19.18 6.35
CA PHE A 92 -5.18 -19.68 5.08
C PHE A 92 -4.14 -20.50 4.30
N GLY A 93 -2.93 -20.64 4.84
CA GLY A 93 -1.82 -21.32 4.18
C GLY A 93 -1.34 -20.60 2.91
N VAL A 94 -1.50 -19.27 2.85
CA VAL A 94 -1.09 -18.44 1.72
C VAL A 94 0.21 -17.72 2.05
N ASN A 95 1.27 -18.01 1.31
CA ASN A 95 2.52 -17.30 1.44
C ASN A 95 2.33 -15.85 1.02
N THR A 96 2.57 -14.91 1.93
CA THR A 96 2.26 -13.50 1.69
C THR A 96 3.34 -12.59 2.25
N PHE A 97 3.72 -11.59 1.48
CA PHE A 97 4.46 -10.44 2.00
C PHE A 97 3.93 -9.13 1.42
N ALA A 98 4.24 -8.05 2.09
CA ALA A 98 3.86 -6.71 1.64
C ALA A 98 5.08 -5.86 1.33
N LEU A 99 4.95 -5.03 0.30
CA LEU A 99 5.80 -3.90 0.03
C LEU A 99 5.06 -2.63 0.41
N VAL A 100 5.60 -1.91 1.38
CA VAL A 100 5.00 -0.67 1.89
C VAL A 100 5.91 0.48 1.52
N ALA A 101 5.47 1.33 0.59
CA ALA A 101 6.20 2.53 0.23
C ALA A 101 5.81 3.70 1.12
N GLU A 102 6.79 4.45 1.59
CA GLU A 102 6.55 5.74 2.24
C GLU A 102 6.07 6.77 1.22
N THR A 103 4.97 7.43 1.54
CA THR A 103 4.28 8.40 0.68
C THR A 103 4.06 9.71 1.43
N VAL A 104 3.87 10.80 0.69
CA VAL A 104 3.51 12.08 1.29
C VAL A 104 2.07 12.14 1.83
N GLY A 105 1.30 11.05 1.70
CA GLY A 105 -0.05 10.95 2.26
C GLY A 105 -1.12 11.74 1.51
N SER A 106 -0.78 12.39 0.40
CA SER A 106 -1.74 13.04 -0.48
C SER A 106 -2.30 12.05 -1.52
N THR A 107 -3.33 12.45 -2.23
CA THR A 107 -4.21 11.61 -3.04
C THR A 107 -3.54 10.65 -4.02
N THR A 108 -2.48 11.05 -4.71
CA THR A 108 -1.75 10.18 -5.66
C THR A 108 -0.27 10.49 -5.59
N ASP A 109 0.52 9.53 -5.14
CA ASP A 109 1.98 9.65 -5.11
C ASP A 109 2.59 8.77 -6.22
N VAL A 110 2.74 9.37 -7.38
CA VAL A 110 3.31 8.70 -8.57
C VAL A 110 4.74 8.25 -8.31
N LEU A 111 5.52 9.05 -7.57
CA LEU A 111 6.92 8.72 -7.26
C LEU A 111 7.01 7.51 -6.31
N ALA A 112 6.09 7.39 -5.35
CA ALA A 112 6.03 6.20 -4.51
C ALA A 112 5.63 4.96 -5.31
N ALA A 113 4.67 5.09 -6.24
CA ALA A 113 4.28 4.00 -7.13
C ALA A 113 5.43 3.57 -8.05
N SER A 114 6.17 4.53 -8.64
CA SER A 114 7.36 4.24 -9.45
C SER A 114 8.44 3.52 -8.64
N ARG A 115 8.69 3.95 -7.40
CA ARG A 115 9.64 3.25 -6.51
C ARG A 115 9.24 1.81 -6.24
N LEU A 116 7.94 1.55 -6.00
CA LEU A 116 7.43 0.18 -5.82
C LEU A 116 7.60 -0.65 -7.09
N ALA A 117 7.26 -0.11 -8.25
CA ALA A 117 7.41 -0.81 -9.52
C ALA A 117 8.87 -1.14 -9.81
N ASN A 118 9.78 -0.18 -9.69
CA ASN A 118 11.22 -0.39 -9.82
C ASN A 118 11.76 -1.43 -8.83
N TRP A 119 11.25 -1.42 -7.59
CA TRP A 119 11.64 -2.41 -6.59
C TRP A 119 11.18 -3.82 -6.98
N ILE A 120 9.96 -3.97 -7.52
CA ILE A 120 9.43 -5.26 -7.97
C ILE A 120 10.26 -5.78 -9.16
N GLU A 121 10.53 -4.93 -10.14
CA GLU A 121 11.32 -5.33 -11.31
C GLU A 121 12.73 -5.79 -10.92
N ASN A 122 13.42 -5.00 -10.11
CA ASN A 122 14.82 -5.27 -9.75
C ASN A 122 14.97 -6.28 -8.59
N GLY A 123 14.06 -6.24 -7.62
CA GLY A 123 14.14 -7.08 -6.42
C GLY A 123 13.53 -8.48 -6.59
N LEU A 124 12.54 -8.62 -7.45
CA LEU A 124 11.86 -9.90 -7.71
C LEU A 124 12.18 -10.46 -9.09
N ASP A 125 12.97 -9.77 -9.90
CA ASP A 125 13.26 -10.11 -11.30
C ASP A 125 11.97 -10.35 -12.12
N LEU A 126 10.95 -9.52 -11.85
CA LEU A 126 9.64 -9.57 -12.52
C LEU A 126 9.52 -8.40 -13.49
N PRO A 127 9.66 -8.62 -14.80
CA PRO A 127 9.50 -7.54 -15.77
C PRO A 127 8.04 -7.08 -15.80
N LEU A 128 7.79 -5.85 -15.35
CA LEU A 128 6.45 -5.25 -15.40
C LEU A 128 6.17 -4.56 -16.73
N ASP A 129 7.24 -4.29 -17.52
CA ASP A 129 7.18 -3.60 -18.82
C ASP A 129 6.40 -2.25 -18.73
N LEU A 130 6.61 -1.54 -17.62
CA LEU A 130 6.01 -0.23 -17.37
C LEU A 130 6.94 0.87 -17.84
N ASP A 131 6.40 1.85 -18.57
CA ASP A 131 7.12 3.08 -18.92
C ASP A 131 7.17 4.02 -17.70
N ILE A 132 8.02 3.67 -16.74
CA ILE A 132 8.15 4.38 -15.46
C ILE A 132 8.82 5.73 -15.68
N ASP A 133 9.81 5.81 -16.57
CA ASP A 133 10.58 7.02 -16.81
C ASP A 133 9.69 8.16 -17.34
N SER A 134 8.80 7.86 -18.27
CA SER A 134 7.85 8.86 -18.78
C SER A 134 6.84 9.29 -17.72
N THR A 135 6.40 8.36 -16.87
CA THR A 135 5.47 8.62 -15.77
C THR A 135 6.11 9.52 -14.70
N GLU A 136 7.36 9.28 -14.34
CA GLU A 136 8.13 10.13 -13.42
C GLU A 136 8.39 11.53 -13.99
N GLU A 137 8.71 11.62 -15.27
CA GLU A 137 8.90 12.92 -15.94
C GLU A 137 7.63 13.75 -15.96
N ILE A 138 6.48 13.13 -16.22
CA ILE A 138 5.17 13.79 -16.17
C ILE A 138 4.86 14.25 -14.75
N ALA A 139 5.07 13.39 -13.76
CA ALA A 139 4.84 13.71 -12.34
C ALA A 139 5.72 14.88 -11.90
N ARG A 140 7.00 14.87 -12.28
CA ARG A 140 7.92 15.98 -11.97
C ARG A 140 7.48 17.28 -12.62
N LYS A 141 7.09 17.28 -13.91
CA LYS A 141 6.58 18.46 -14.62
C LYS A 141 5.31 19.01 -13.97
N LEU A 142 4.42 18.14 -13.52
CA LEU A 142 3.24 18.53 -12.76
C LEU A 142 3.61 19.19 -11.43
N MET A 143 4.59 18.64 -10.70
CA MET A 143 5.07 19.23 -9.44
C MET A 143 5.80 20.55 -9.65
N GLU A 144 6.65 20.68 -10.68
CA GLU A 144 7.36 21.92 -11.01
C GLU A 144 6.43 23.02 -11.52
N GLY A 145 5.31 22.67 -12.16
CA GLY A 145 4.28 23.62 -12.59
C GLY A 145 3.38 24.13 -11.45
N TYR A 146 3.48 23.53 -10.29
CA TYR A 146 2.72 23.87 -9.09
C TYR A 146 3.56 24.71 -8.13
N GLU A 147 3.94 25.93 -8.51
CA GLU A 147 4.45 26.95 -7.59
C GLU A 147 3.28 27.64 -6.84
N GLY A 148 2.65 26.93 -5.92
CA GLY A 148 1.65 27.52 -5.03
C GLY A 148 0.94 26.47 -4.19
N PRO A 149 0.43 26.81 -3.01
CA PRO A 149 -0.35 25.90 -2.19
C PRO A 149 -1.78 25.78 -2.74
N ILE A 150 -1.92 25.22 -3.93
CA ILE A 150 -3.23 24.88 -4.48
C ILE A 150 -3.43 23.39 -4.22
N SER A 151 -4.40 23.05 -3.38
CA SER A 151 -4.82 21.66 -3.22
C SER A 151 -5.36 21.15 -4.57
N LEU A 152 -5.21 19.86 -4.83
CA LEU A 152 -5.74 19.26 -6.06
C LEU A 152 -7.25 19.49 -6.22
N GLU A 153 -7.96 19.74 -5.11
CA GLU A 153 -9.38 20.08 -5.02
C GLU A 153 -9.66 21.44 -5.65
N GLU A 154 -8.81 22.44 -5.41
CA GLU A 154 -8.91 23.75 -6.08
C GLU A 154 -8.62 23.68 -7.59
N ALA A 155 -7.63 22.87 -7.99
CA ALA A 155 -7.27 22.71 -9.39
C ALA A 155 -8.34 21.98 -10.21
N MET A 156 -9.16 21.13 -9.57
CA MET A 156 -10.25 20.41 -10.21
C MET A 156 -11.60 21.13 -10.13
N GLY A 157 -11.67 22.32 -9.52
CA GLY A 157 -12.90 23.10 -9.41
C GLY A 157 -13.96 22.44 -8.54
N LEU A 158 -13.56 21.60 -7.61
CA LEU A 158 -14.42 20.96 -6.62
C LEU A 158 -14.47 21.82 -5.36
N GLU A 159 -14.90 23.09 -5.52
CA GLU A 159 -15.29 23.89 -4.39
C GLU A 159 -16.62 23.38 -3.83
N GLU A 160 -16.63 23.19 -2.50
CA GLU A 160 -17.78 22.99 -1.64
C GLU A 160 -18.46 21.60 -1.62
N ALA A 161 -17.82 20.63 -1.00
CA ALA A 161 -18.52 19.60 -0.19
C ALA A 161 -17.61 18.89 0.82
N SER A 162 -16.70 19.57 1.51
CA SER A 162 -15.89 18.92 2.53
C SER A 162 -15.89 19.63 3.88
N GLN A 163 -17.03 19.58 4.54
CA GLN A 163 -17.03 19.45 5.99
C GLN A 163 -17.46 18.02 6.30
N THR A 164 -16.55 17.24 6.84
CA THR A 164 -16.65 15.84 7.25
C THR A 164 -16.10 14.83 6.25
N SER A 165 -14.79 14.58 6.33
CA SER A 165 -14.32 13.24 6.01
C SER A 165 -12.92 13.01 6.54
N ASP A 166 -12.80 12.56 7.78
CA ASP A 166 -11.71 11.72 8.19
C ASP A 166 -11.84 10.37 7.46
N PHE A 167 -11.34 10.28 6.24
CA PHE A 167 -11.17 9.01 5.54
C PHE A 167 -9.73 8.56 5.71
N TYR A 168 -9.54 7.66 6.63
CA TYR A 168 -8.37 6.79 6.64
C TYR A 168 -8.66 5.61 5.71
N VAL A 169 -7.90 5.52 4.66
CA VAL A 169 -7.82 4.34 3.80
C VAL A 169 -7.12 3.22 4.52
#